data_00e2abd869b4d67f6dd3c617558cb1d4
#
_entry.id   00e2abd869b4d67f6dd3c617558cb1d4
#
_cell.length_a   1.000
_cell.length_b   1.000
_cell.length_c   1.000
_cell.angle_alpha   90.00
_cell.angle_beta   90.00
_cell.angle_gamma   90.00
#
_symmetry.space_group_name_H-M   'P 1'
#
loop_
_entity.id
_entity.type
_entity.pdbx_description
1 polymer ?
#
loop_
_entity_poly.entity_id
_entity_poly.type
_entity_poly.pdbx_seq_one_letter_code
_entity_poly.pdbx_strand_id
1 'polypeptide(L)'
;CNITEQAIKAGGGVGWLRVPTRDILIDYWTKRTNDKYIKLIVGRLNGVIAGTLQLAYEAPNIESRKNIARIRRQFVAPWARGYGLAKTMIDNTEQIAKEDNIKSLQLAVRETQDAAIKLFTGKNYTKWGENPYYAYINGSFIKGYYYYKNL
;
A
#
# COMPACT_ATOMS: atom_id res chain seq x y z
N CYS A 1 9.07 -9.74 -8.01
CA CYS A 1 10.20 -9.64 -7.04
C CYS A 1 11.13 -8.46 -7.33
N ASN A 2 11.62 -8.27 -8.58
CA ASN A 2 12.63 -7.24 -8.88
C ASN A 2 12.24 -5.82 -8.43
N ILE A 3 11.02 -5.36 -8.72
CA ILE A 3 10.56 -4.03 -8.28
C ILE A 3 10.44 -3.92 -6.75
N THR A 4 10.15 -5.04 -6.07
CA THR A 4 10.10 -5.10 -4.60
C THR A 4 11.49 -4.90 -4.00
N GLU A 5 12.49 -5.58 -4.54
CA GLU A 5 13.90 -5.41 -4.14
C GLU A 5 14.35 -3.96 -4.30
N GLN A 6 14.03 -3.34 -5.45
CA GLN A 6 14.35 -1.94 -5.71
C GLN A 6 13.63 -0.98 -4.75
N ALA A 7 12.36 -1.24 -4.44
CA ALA A 7 11.60 -0.43 -3.50
C ALA A 7 12.15 -0.52 -2.08
N ILE A 8 12.56 -1.72 -1.63
CA ILE A 8 13.19 -1.92 -0.31
C ILE A 8 14.52 -1.16 -0.23
N LYS A 9 15.39 -1.29 -1.24
CA LYS A 9 16.67 -0.55 -1.32
C LYS A 9 16.47 0.97 -1.28
N ALA A 10 15.35 1.47 -1.80
CA ALA A 10 14.99 2.88 -1.78
C ALA A 10 14.24 3.32 -0.50
N GLY A 11 14.28 2.52 0.57
CA GLY A 11 13.66 2.84 1.86
C GLY A 11 12.14 2.67 1.94
N GLY A 12 11.54 2.13 0.89
CA GLY A 12 10.12 1.79 0.82
C GLY A 12 9.88 0.29 0.86
N GLY A 13 8.69 -0.11 0.44
CA GLY A 13 8.37 -1.50 0.22
C GLY A 13 7.45 -2.13 1.25
N VAL A 14 7.50 -3.44 1.36
CA VAL A 14 6.49 -4.27 2.01
C VAL A 14 6.78 -4.61 3.47
N GLY A 15 7.50 -3.76 4.17
CA GLY A 15 7.80 -3.89 5.59
C GLY A 15 9.20 -4.44 5.91
N TRP A 16 9.99 -4.81 4.90
CA TRP A 16 11.39 -5.17 5.07
C TRP A 16 12.30 -3.94 5.09
N LEU A 17 13.32 -3.98 5.96
CA LEU A 17 14.40 -2.99 5.99
C LEU A 17 15.60 -3.42 5.13
N ARG A 18 15.74 -4.72 4.91
CA ARG A 18 16.76 -5.34 4.06
C ARG A 18 16.06 -6.24 3.06
N VAL A 19 16.64 -6.36 1.87
CA VAL A 19 16.13 -7.25 0.84
C VAL A 19 16.27 -8.70 1.33
N PRO A 20 15.16 -9.44 1.47
CA PRO A 20 15.23 -10.86 1.82
C PRO A 20 15.69 -11.69 0.63
N THR A 21 15.93 -12.98 0.83
CA THR A 21 16.23 -13.89 -0.28
C THR A 21 15.09 -13.96 -1.28
N ARG A 22 15.39 -14.32 -2.50
CA ARG A 22 14.39 -14.38 -3.58
C ARG A 22 13.27 -15.36 -3.27
N ASP A 23 13.57 -16.48 -2.62
CA ASP A 23 12.57 -17.48 -2.23
C ASP A 23 11.54 -16.90 -1.23
N ILE A 24 11.99 -16.11 -0.28
CA ILE A 24 11.11 -15.40 0.67
C ILE A 24 10.20 -14.41 -0.08
N LEU A 25 10.72 -13.70 -1.08
CA LEU A 25 9.93 -12.79 -1.89
C LEU A 25 8.90 -13.54 -2.76
N ILE A 26 9.29 -14.66 -3.34
CA ILE A 26 8.38 -15.51 -4.14
C ILE A 26 7.26 -16.04 -3.24
N ASP A 27 7.59 -16.63 -2.11
CA ASP A 27 6.60 -17.14 -1.14
C ASP A 27 5.63 -16.03 -0.68
N TYR A 28 6.17 -14.86 -0.35
CA TYR A 28 5.35 -13.71 0.04
C TYR A 28 4.34 -13.34 -1.05
N TRP A 29 4.78 -13.17 -2.30
CA TRP A 29 3.89 -12.76 -3.37
C TRP A 29 2.91 -13.86 -3.76
N THR A 30 3.32 -15.13 -3.76
CA THR A 30 2.45 -16.28 -3.98
C THR A 30 1.32 -16.32 -2.95
N LYS A 31 1.64 -16.11 -1.68
CA LYS A 31 0.62 -16.03 -0.63
C LYS A 31 -0.35 -14.85 -0.83
N ARG A 32 0.15 -13.69 -1.29
CA ARG A 32 -0.70 -12.50 -1.51
C ARG A 32 -1.59 -12.63 -2.73
N THR A 33 -1.11 -13.25 -3.81
CA THR A 33 -1.92 -13.49 -5.01
C THR A 33 -2.99 -14.56 -4.81
N ASN A 34 -2.80 -15.47 -3.88
CA ASN A 34 -3.75 -16.53 -3.55
C ASN A 34 -4.67 -16.19 -2.36
N ASP A 35 -4.49 -15.04 -1.72
CA ASP A 35 -5.29 -14.61 -0.58
C ASP A 35 -6.63 -14.03 -1.09
N LYS A 36 -7.74 -14.72 -0.78
CA LYS A 36 -9.09 -14.33 -1.21
C LYS A 36 -9.58 -12.99 -0.63
N TYR A 37 -8.93 -12.52 0.42
CA TYR A 37 -9.25 -11.23 1.05
C TYR A 37 -8.33 -10.11 0.60
N ILE A 38 -7.49 -10.34 -0.41
CA ILE A 38 -6.61 -9.33 -0.98
C ILE A 38 -6.79 -9.26 -2.49
N LYS A 39 -7.16 -8.09 -2.99
CA LYS A 39 -6.99 -7.77 -4.42
C LYS A 39 -5.64 -7.10 -4.61
N LEU A 40 -4.78 -7.73 -5.40
CA LEU A 40 -3.48 -7.18 -5.76
C LEU A 40 -3.62 -6.34 -7.03
N ILE A 41 -3.45 -5.03 -6.88
CA ILE A 41 -3.43 -4.09 -8.00
C ILE A 41 -1.97 -3.91 -8.45
N VAL A 42 -1.71 -4.05 -9.74
CA VAL A 42 -0.39 -3.82 -10.32
C VAL A 42 -0.44 -2.65 -11.30
N GLY A 43 0.51 -1.74 -11.16
CA GLY A 43 0.73 -0.65 -12.11
C GLY A 43 1.79 -1.05 -13.15
N ARG A 44 1.51 -0.79 -14.42
CA ARG A 44 2.46 -1.00 -15.51
C ARG A 44 2.87 0.34 -16.13
N LEU A 45 4.14 0.45 -16.44
CA LEU A 45 4.68 1.53 -17.26
C LEU A 45 5.34 0.91 -18.49
N ASN A 46 4.90 1.31 -19.67
CA ASN A 46 5.36 0.73 -20.95
C ASN A 46 5.29 -0.82 -20.96
N GLY A 47 4.18 -1.39 -20.46
CA GLY A 47 3.96 -2.83 -20.40
C GLY A 47 4.66 -3.58 -19.25
N VAL A 48 5.64 -2.94 -18.58
CA VAL A 48 6.42 -3.55 -17.50
C VAL A 48 5.74 -3.27 -16.14
N ILE A 49 5.66 -4.28 -15.26
CA ILE A 49 5.17 -4.08 -13.89
C ILE A 49 6.14 -3.14 -13.16
N ALA A 50 5.62 -2.00 -12.73
CA ALA A 50 6.39 -0.90 -12.16
C ALA A 50 5.91 -0.48 -10.76
N GLY A 51 4.75 -0.95 -10.32
CA GLY A 51 4.22 -0.66 -9.00
C GLY A 51 3.19 -1.68 -8.57
N THR A 52 2.86 -1.66 -7.28
CA THR A 52 1.81 -2.51 -6.71
C THR A 52 1.15 -1.85 -5.51
N LEU A 53 -0.07 -2.31 -5.23
CA LEU A 53 -0.88 -1.93 -4.09
C LEU A 53 -1.78 -3.10 -3.72
N GLN A 54 -2.00 -3.31 -2.43
CA GLN A 54 -2.93 -4.31 -1.94
C GLN A 54 -4.18 -3.64 -1.39
N LEU A 55 -5.36 -4.02 -1.91
CA LEU A 55 -6.65 -3.71 -1.33
C LEU A 55 -7.07 -4.91 -0.48
N ALA A 56 -7.02 -4.74 0.84
CA ALA A 56 -7.29 -5.80 1.82
C ALA A 56 -8.68 -5.62 2.42
N TYR A 57 -9.49 -6.67 2.36
CA TYR A 57 -10.83 -6.76 2.91
C TYR A 57 -10.80 -7.44 4.29
N GLU A 58 -11.80 -7.20 5.10
CA GLU A 58 -12.05 -8.00 6.31
C GLU A 58 -12.70 -9.34 5.95
N ALA A 59 -12.49 -10.34 6.80
CA ALA A 59 -13.15 -11.63 6.63
C ALA A 59 -14.67 -11.49 6.80
N PRO A 60 -15.50 -12.27 6.05
CA PRO A 60 -16.96 -12.13 6.05
C PRO A 60 -17.63 -12.30 7.42
N ASN A 61 -17.01 -13.02 8.35
CA ASN A 61 -17.49 -13.19 9.71
C ASN A 61 -17.32 -11.94 10.60
N ILE A 62 -16.62 -10.91 10.08
CA ILE A 62 -16.47 -9.61 10.76
C ILE A 62 -17.48 -8.63 10.14
N GLU A 63 -18.75 -8.88 10.38
CA GLU A 63 -19.88 -8.19 9.72
C GLU A 63 -19.88 -6.68 9.91
N SER A 64 -19.50 -6.20 11.10
CA SER A 64 -19.42 -4.77 11.42
C SER A 64 -18.40 -3.99 10.57
N ARG A 65 -17.50 -4.68 9.87
CA ARG A 65 -16.44 -4.09 9.05
C ARG A 65 -16.50 -4.49 7.57
N LYS A 66 -17.56 -5.15 7.14
CA LYS A 66 -17.73 -5.64 5.77
C LYS A 66 -17.62 -4.56 4.68
N ASN A 67 -17.93 -3.31 5.03
CA ASN A 67 -17.86 -2.18 4.11
C ASN A 67 -16.60 -1.31 4.29
N ILE A 68 -15.59 -1.84 4.97
CA ILE A 68 -14.29 -1.17 5.20
C ILE A 68 -13.19 -2.02 4.57
N ALA A 69 -12.29 -1.38 3.83
CA ALA A 69 -11.10 -2.03 3.30
C ALA A 69 -9.85 -1.18 3.58
N ARG A 70 -8.68 -1.82 3.49
CA ARG A 70 -7.40 -1.18 3.76
C ARG A 70 -6.50 -1.20 2.54
N ILE A 71 -5.92 -0.05 2.23
CA ILE A 71 -4.82 0.05 1.28
C ILE A 71 -3.53 -0.31 2.01
N ARG A 72 -2.80 -1.28 1.48
CA ARG A 72 -1.54 -1.77 2.06
C ARG A 72 -0.47 -1.90 1.00
N ARG A 73 0.79 -1.86 1.44
CA ARG A 73 1.96 -2.24 0.62
C ARG A 73 2.01 -1.55 -0.75
N GLN A 74 1.60 -0.29 -0.78
CA GLN A 74 1.71 0.51 -2.00
C GLN A 74 3.15 0.97 -2.20
N PHE A 75 3.67 0.72 -3.39
CA PHE A 75 4.92 1.31 -3.83
C PHE A 75 5.00 1.38 -5.36
N VAL A 76 5.90 2.23 -5.84
CA VAL A 76 6.30 2.35 -7.24
C VAL A 76 7.81 2.22 -7.31
N ALA A 77 8.29 1.44 -8.27
CA ALA A 77 9.72 1.27 -8.52
C ALA A 77 10.39 2.64 -8.75
N PRO A 78 11.62 2.86 -8.25
CA PRO A 78 12.29 4.16 -8.36
C PRO A 78 12.31 4.74 -9.77
N TRP A 79 12.58 3.90 -10.78
CA TRP A 79 12.65 4.29 -12.19
C TRP A 79 11.29 4.69 -12.80
N ALA A 80 10.18 4.31 -12.18
CA ALA A 80 8.82 4.59 -12.65
C ALA A 80 8.13 5.71 -11.84
N ARG A 81 8.85 6.39 -10.97
CA ARG A 81 8.33 7.53 -10.20
C ARG A 81 8.20 8.77 -11.10
N GLY A 82 7.30 9.68 -10.72
CA GLY A 82 7.07 10.93 -11.47
C GLY A 82 6.11 10.80 -12.66
N TYR A 83 5.70 9.60 -13.06
CA TYR A 83 4.77 9.36 -14.18
C TYR A 83 3.29 9.24 -13.76
N GLY A 84 2.94 9.58 -12.52
CA GLY A 84 1.55 9.51 -12.05
C GLY A 84 1.04 8.11 -11.72
N LEU A 85 1.88 7.06 -11.82
CA LEU A 85 1.46 5.67 -11.67
C LEU A 85 0.81 5.38 -10.30
N ALA A 86 1.36 5.94 -9.22
CA ALA A 86 0.78 5.79 -7.89
C ALA A 86 -0.63 6.37 -7.82
N LYS A 87 -0.84 7.56 -8.39
CA LYS A 87 -2.16 8.20 -8.46
C LYS A 87 -3.15 7.33 -9.23
N THR A 88 -2.77 6.84 -10.41
CA THR A 88 -3.62 5.96 -11.24
C THR A 88 -3.99 4.66 -10.50
N MET A 89 -3.04 4.04 -9.79
CA MET A 89 -3.35 2.85 -8.99
C MET A 89 -4.35 3.15 -7.88
N ILE A 90 -4.25 4.30 -7.20
CA ILE A 90 -5.22 4.70 -6.16
C ILE A 90 -6.59 4.98 -6.79
N ASP A 91 -6.66 5.69 -7.91
CA ASP A 91 -7.92 5.97 -8.62
C ASP A 91 -8.65 4.66 -8.97
N ASN A 92 -7.95 3.69 -9.55
CA ASN A 92 -8.50 2.36 -9.85
C ASN A 92 -8.90 1.60 -8.58
N THR A 93 -8.12 1.70 -7.51
CA THR A 93 -8.45 1.05 -6.23
C THR A 93 -9.73 1.62 -5.62
N GLU A 94 -9.92 2.94 -5.67
CA GLU A 94 -11.15 3.59 -5.20
C GLU A 94 -12.36 3.13 -6.03
N GLN A 95 -12.20 2.98 -7.35
CA GLN A 95 -13.26 2.49 -8.23
C GLN A 95 -13.63 1.03 -7.90
N ILE A 96 -12.63 0.14 -7.81
CA ILE A 96 -12.83 -1.27 -7.43
C ILE A 96 -13.50 -1.37 -6.04
N ALA A 97 -13.07 -0.57 -5.08
CA ALA A 97 -13.66 -0.56 -3.75
C ALA A 97 -15.15 -0.15 -3.77
N LYS A 98 -15.53 0.84 -4.59
CA LYS A 98 -16.94 1.23 -4.78
C LYS A 98 -17.77 0.11 -5.38
N GLU A 99 -17.25 -0.56 -6.40
CA GLU A 99 -17.91 -1.70 -7.05
C GLU A 99 -18.11 -2.87 -6.07
N ASP A 100 -17.17 -3.07 -5.14
CA ASP A 100 -17.24 -4.06 -4.07
C ASP A 100 -18.08 -3.58 -2.84
N ASN A 101 -18.80 -2.47 -2.98
CA ASN A 101 -19.62 -1.88 -1.90
C ASN A 101 -18.83 -1.49 -0.64
N ILE A 102 -17.55 -1.17 -0.79
CA ILE A 102 -16.74 -0.57 0.27
C ILE A 102 -17.11 0.91 0.40
N LYS A 103 -17.31 1.36 1.63
CA LYS A 103 -17.70 2.74 1.96
C LYS A 103 -16.56 3.55 2.56
N SER A 104 -15.55 2.88 3.11
CA SER A 104 -14.40 3.56 3.70
C SER A 104 -13.10 2.82 3.38
N LEU A 105 -12.12 3.55 2.89
CA LEU A 105 -10.73 3.10 2.72
C LEU A 105 -9.88 3.64 3.86
N GLN A 106 -9.04 2.78 4.43
CA GLN A 106 -8.12 3.12 5.50
C GLN A 106 -6.69 2.76 5.12
N LEU A 107 -5.73 3.52 5.61
CA LEU A 107 -4.30 3.24 5.41
C LEU A 107 -3.45 3.88 6.51
N ALA A 108 -2.19 3.45 6.59
CA ALA A 108 -1.18 4.09 7.41
C ALA A 108 0.09 4.35 6.60
N VAL A 109 0.74 5.47 6.89
CA VAL A 109 1.96 5.93 6.21
C VAL A 109 2.99 6.34 7.25
N ARG A 110 4.26 5.93 7.08
CA ARG A 110 5.36 6.44 7.91
C ARG A 110 5.58 7.94 7.65
N GLU A 111 5.89 8.70 8.68
CA GLU A 111 6.17 10.14 8.57
C GLU A 111 7.28 10.48 7.57
N THR A 112 8.20 9.54 7.32
CA THR A 112 9.32 9.68 6.38
C THR A 112 8.92 9.47 4.91
N GLN A 113 7.66 9.17 4.62
CA GLN A 113 7.16 8.87 3.27
C GLN A 113 6.43 10.08 2.66
N ASP A 114 7.14 11.19 2.47
CA ASP A 114 6.57 12.46 2.01
C ASP A 114 5.75 12.34 0.72
N ALA A 115 6.23 11.55 -0.24
CA ALA A 115 5.52 11.35 -1.51
C ALA A 115 4.16 10.66 -1.31
N ALA A 116 4.08 9.69 -0.40
CA ALA A 116 2.81 9.01 -0.07
C ALA A 116 1.88 9.95 0.71
N ILE A 117 2.41 10.73 1.67
CA ILE A 117 1.63 11.72 2.42
C ILE A 117 1.01 12.74 1.45
N LYS A 118 1.81 13.33 0.55
CA LYS A 118 1.33 14.27 -0.47
C LYS A 118 0.27 13.65 -1.38
N LEU A 119 0.48 12.41 -1.82
CA LEU A 119 -0.46 11.68 -2.67
C LEU A 119 -1.82 11.50 -1.98
N PHE A 120 -1.84 10.96 -0.78
CA PHE A 120 -3.10 10.68 -0.08
C PHE A 120 -3.81 11.97 0.37
N THR A 121 -3.07 12.97 0.84
CA THR A 121 -3.65 14.29 1.13
C THR A 121 -4.25 14.93 -0.11
N GLY A 122 -3.56 14.91 -1.24
CA GLY A 122 -4.06 15.44 -2.52
C GLY A 122 -5.24 14.67 -3.09
N LYS A 123 -5.47 13.44 -2.64
CA LYS A 123 -6.63 12.61 -2.96
C LYS A 123 -7.75 12.69 -1.94
N ASN A 124 -7.72 13.69 -1.06
CA ASN A 124 -8.72 13.96 -0.01
C ASN A 124 -8.85 12.83 1.04
N TYR A 125 -7.75 12.12 1.32
CA TYR A 125 -7.70 11.28 2.50
C TYR A 125 -7.48 12.15 3.74
N THR A 126 -8.26 11.89 4.78
CA THR A 126 -8.21 12.63 6.05
C THR A 126 -7.29 11.92 7.04
N LYS A 127 -6.28 12.62 7.55
CA LYS A 127 -5.49 12.15 8.69
C LYS A 127 -6.35 12.23 9.95
N TRP A 128 -6.47 11.10 10.67
CA TRP A 128 -7.29 11.02 11.87
C TRP A 128 -6.50 10.62 13.13
N GLY A 129 -5.25 10.20 12.97
CA GLY A 129 -4.43 9.80 14.10
C GLY A 129 -2.98 9.60 13.75
N GLU A 130 -2.17 9.43 14.79
CA GLU A 130 -0.76 9.11 14.67
C GLU A 130 -0.29 8.19 15.80
N ASN A 131 0.74 7.40 15.51
CA ASN A 131 1.40 6.53 16.48
C ASN A 131 2.91 6.83 16.48
N PRO A 132 3.50 7.30 17.58
CA PRO A 132 4.93 7.62 17.64
C PRO A 132 5.82 6.38 17.52
N TYR A 133 5.31 5.18 17.82
CA TYR A 133 6.03 3.90 17.76
C TYR A 133 5.54 3.00 16.62
N TYR A 134 5.26 3.57 15.45
CA TYR A 134 4.73 2.85 14.30
C TYR A 134 5.74 1.91 13.65
N ALA A 135 6.99 2.30 13.58
CA ALA A 135 8.08 1.49 13.03
C ALA A 135 9.39 1.77 13.77
N TYR A 136 10.27 0.75 13.82
CA TYR A 136 11.62 0.89 14.37
C TYR A 136 12.63 0.71 13.24
N ILE A 137 13.37 1.77 12.92
CA ILE A 137 14.28 1.82 11.77
C ILE A 137 15.58 2.50 12.18
N ASN A 138 16.70 1.84 11.92
CA ASN A 138 18.05 2.37 12.20
C ASN A 138 18.23 2.88 13.64
N GLY A 139 17.70 2.13 14.61
CA GLY A 139 17.86 2.47 16.04
C GLY A 139 16.88 3.54 16.57
N SER A 140 15.90 3.96 15.78
CA SER A 140 14.93 4.98 16.16
C SER A 140 13.49 4.58 15.84
N PHE A 141 12.54 5.01 16.66
CA PHE A 141 11.13 4.90 16.34
C PHE A 141 10.72 5.95 15.31
N ILE A 142 9.96 5.53 14.33
CA ILE A 142 9.39 6.36 13.28
C ILE A 142 7.88 6.42 13.48
N LYS A 143 7.35 7.63 13.46
CA LYS A 143 5.93 7.89 13.59
C LYS A 143 5.15 7.38 12.37
N GLY A 144 3.95 6.89 12.58
CA GLY A 144 2.99 6.55 11.53
C GLY A 144 1.76 7.43 11.60
N TYR A 145 1.26 7.84 10.45
CA TYR A 145 0.04 8.61 10.28
C TYR A 145 -1.06 7.71 9.73
N TYR A 146 -2.24 7.80 10.31
CA TYR A 146 -3.43 7.05 9.92
C TYR A 146 -4.37 7.93 9.12
N TYR A 147 -4.81 7.41 7.98
CA TYR A 147 -5.71 8.10 7.05
C TYR A 147 -6.94 7.27 6.75
N TYR A 148 -8.04 7.96 6.44
CA TYR A 148 -9.22 7.35 5.86
C TYR A 148 -9.80 8.22 4.75
N LYS A 149 -10.61 7.61 3.90
CA LYS A 149 -11.46 8.29 2.92
C LYS A 149 -12.79 7.54 2.81
N ASN A 150 -13.89 8.25 2.97
CA ASN A 150 -15.21 7.74 2.64
C ASN A 150 -15.44 7.88 1.12
N LEU A 151 -15.99 6.84 0.52
CA LEU A 151 -16.16 6.72 -0.93
C LEU A 151 -17.58 7.11 -1.37
#